data_ecfab17e1cb8dfcb903ffdb71b2a091c
#
_entry.id   ecfab17e1cb8dfcb903ffdb71b2a091c
#
_cell.length_a   1.000
_cell.length_b   1.000
_cell.length_c   1.000
_cell.angle_alpha   90.00
_cell.angle_beta   90.00
_cell.angle_gamma   90.00
#
_symmetry.space_group_name_H-M   'P 1'
#
loop_
_entity.id
_entity.type
_entity.pdbx_description
1 polymer ?
#
loop_
_entity_poly.entity_id
_entity_poly.type
_entity_poly.pdbx_seq_one_letter_code
_entity_poly.pdbx_strand_id
1 'polypeptide(L)'
;LVCANIPTTAAEAWPRIGLAAVVAVFSWLLTMSGWLVRRLAGDRHSVLLKELRRRPAVDRTVLRDPRVWLTVAQNVVGVVVAGGIALSFGFGHAYWAVVSVVAVIPPARAAHSISRSLHRIFGTIAGVVVTAGLLFWSPPALVVILVIVVCQFCAEMLVGRHYGSALVFITPMALAVSHLASPAPLGALVGDRVLETVLGAGIGIVLVLLARGIERARGLAA
;
A
#
# COMPACT_ATOMS: atom_id res chain seq x y z
N LEU A 1 -4.73 2.40 -7.18
CA LEU A 1 -5.61 1.23 -7.04
C LEU A 1 -6.69 1.22 -8.14
N VAL A 2 -7.53 2.25 -8.24
CA VAL A 2 -8.62 2.31 -9.25
C VAL A 2 -8.09 2.10 -10.66
N CYS A 3 -7.04 2.81 -11.06
CA CYS A 3 -6.45 2.69 -12.40
C CYS A 3 -5.87 1.29 -12.69
N ALA A 4 -5.46 0.54 -11.68
CA ALA A 4 -4.91 -0.80 -11.83
C ALA A 4 -6.00 -1.88 -11.95
N ASN A 5 -7.24 -1.58 -11.53
CA ASN A 5 -8.36 -2.52 -11.58
C ASN A 5 -9.10 -2.55 -12.92
N ILE A 6 -8.90 -1.57 -13.78
CA ILE A 6 -9.65 -1.45 -15.03
C ILE A 6 -8.75 -1.93 -16.18
N PRO A 7 -9.10 -3.03 -16.88
CA PRO A 7 -8.39 -3.47 -18.08
C PRO A 7 -8.26 -2.31 -19.09
N THR A 8 -7.07 -2.10 -19.62
CA THR A 8 -6.81 -0.97 -20.52
C THR A 8 -6.17 -1.43 -21.80
N THR A 9 -6.61 -0.85 -22.91
CA THR A 9 -5.86 -0.83 -24.16
C THR A 9 -4.71 0.18 -24.06
N ALA A 10 -3.65 0.00 -24.86
CA ALA A 10 -2.52 0.93 -24.89
C ALA A 10 -2.96 2.39 -25.18
N ALA A 11 -4.01 2.56 -25.99
CA ALA A 11 -4.58 3.88 -26.34
C ALA A 11 -5.21 4.60 -25.12
N GLU A 12 -5.82 3.84 -24.21
CA GLU A 12 -6.44 4.39 -22.99
C GLU A 12 -5.45 4.60 -21.85
N ALA A 13 -4.25 4.06 -21.94
CA ALA A 13 -3.23 4.20 -20.90
C ALA A 13 -2.78 5.66 -20.73
N TRP A 14 -2.62 6.40 -21.82
CA TRP A 14 -2.16 7.78 -21.77
C TRP A 14 -3.08 8.74 -21.02
N PRO A 15 -4.42 8.78 -21.25
CA PRO A 15 -5.32 9.60 -20.45
C PRO A 15 -5.29 9.25 -18.96
N ARG A 16 -5.14 7.96 -18.62
CA ARG A 16 -5.08 7.52 -17.22
C ARG A 16 -3.77 7.91 -16.54
N ILE A 17 -2.65 7.80 -17.26
CA ILE A 17 -1.35 8.32 -16.78
C ILE A 17 -1.45 9.83 -16.56
N GLY A 18 -2.06 10.56 -17.50
CA GLY A 18 -2.30 11.98 -17.36
C GLY A 18 -3.13 12.33 -16.13
N LEU A 19 -4.25 11.63 -15.91
CA LEU A 19 -5.10 11.81 -14.74
C LEU A 19 -4.34 11.50 -13.44
N ALA A 20 -3.61 10.39 -13.40
CA ALA A 20 -2.79 10.03 -12.24
C ALA A 20 -1.72 11.09 -11.94
N ALA A 21 -1.07 11.64 -12.96
CA ALA A 21 -0.10 12.72 -12.83
C ALA A 21 -0.76 14.00 -12.29
N VAL A 22 -1.93 14.38 -12.81
CA VAL A 22 -2.69 15.55 -12.31
C VAL A 22 -3.04 15.37 -10.84
N VAL A 23 -3.57 14.21 -10.45
CA VAL A 23 -3.90 13.91 -9.05
C VAL A 23 -2.65 13.94 -8.16
N ALA A 24 -1.54 13.38 -8.63
CA ALA A 24 -0.27 13.40 -7.89
C ALA A 24 0.25 14.83 -7.70
N VAL A 25 0.24 15.65 -8.75
CA VAL A 25 0.63 17.06 -8.69
C VAL A 25 -0.31 17.84 -7.75
N PHE A 26 -1.61 17.63 -7.86
CA PHE A 26 -2.60 18.27 -6.98
C PHE A 26 -2.37 17.89 -5.50
N SER A 27 -2.17 16.62 -5.21
CA SER A 27 -1.87 16.14 -3.85
C SER A 27 -0.54 16.72 -3.33
N TRP A 28 0.47 16.80 -4.19
CA TRP A 28 1.74 17.44 -3.85
C TRP A 28 1.57 18.92 -3.56
N LEU A 29 0.82 19.67 -4.39
CA LEU A 29 0.52 21.07 -4.18
C LEU A 29 -0.25 21.31 -2.88
N LEU A 30 -1.26 20.46 -2.56
CA LEU A 30 -1.97 20.53 -1.29
C LEU A 30 -1.03 20.31 -0.10
N THR A 31 -0.14 19.33 -0.18
CA THR A 31 0.85 19.08 0.87
C THR A 31 1.82 20.26 1.02
N MET A 32 2.26 20.82 -0.10
CA MET A 32 3.18 21.97 -0.11
C MET A 32 2.49 23.28 0.27
N SER A 33 1.19 23.46 0.00
CA SER A 33 0.45 24.66 0.39
C SER A 33 0.47 24.86 1.91
N GLY A 34 0.34 23.81 2.69
CA GLY A 34 0.50 23.87 4.15
C GLY A 34 1.89 24.34 4.61
N TRP A 35 2.93 24.01 3.86
CA TRP A 35 4.29 24.54 4.08
C TRP A 35 4.41 26.02 3.68
N LEU A 36 3.85 26.40 2.53
CA LEU A 36 3.87 27.76 2.03
C LEU A 36 3.09 28.71 2.94
N VAL A 37 1.88 28.34 3.35
CA VAL A 37 1.05 29.11 4.28
C VAL A 37 1.80 29.38 5.59
N ARG A 38 2.52 28.38 6.13
CA ARG A 38 3.33 28.58 7.35
C ARG A 38 4.50 29.52 7.13
N ARG A 39 5.13 29.42 5.97
CA ARG A 39 6.26 30.31 5.64
C ARG A 39 5.82 31.76 5.52
N LEU A 40 4.59 31.99 5.06
CA LEU A 40 4.02 33.33 4.86
C LEU A 40 3.31 33.87 6.12
N ALA A 41 2.64 33.01 6.90
CA ALA A 41 1.81 33.41 8.05
C ALA A 41 2.58 33.54 9.38
N GLY A 42 3.86 33.18 9.42
CA GLY A 42 4.66 33.19 10.65
C GLY A 42 4.18 32.18 11.70
N ASP A 43 4.86 32.13 12.85
CA ASP A 43 4.76 31.08 13.88
C ASP A 43 3.45 31.10 14.71
N ARG A 44 2.51 32.00 14.43
CA ARG A 44 1.32 32.22 15.28
C ARG A 44 0.20 31.20 15.19
N HIS A 45 0.19 30.29 14.20
CA HIS A 45 -0.88 29.30 13.99
C HIS A 45 -0.42 27.85 14.23
N SER A 46 0.49 27.64 15.18
CA SER A 46 1.29 26.43 15.33
C SER A 46 0.56 25.19 15.91
N VAL A 47 -0.65 25.30 16.45
CA VAL A 47 -1.28 24.22 17.21
C VAL A 47 -1.92 23.16 16.29
N LEU A 48 -2.61 23.55 15.23
CA LEU A 48 -3.27 22.61 14.30
C LEU A 48 -2.31 21.91 13.32
N LEU A 49 -1.12 22.48 13.11
CA LEU A 49 -0.17 22.03 12.09
C LEU A 49 1.16 21.51 12.69
N LYS A 50 1.16 21.11 13.96
CA LYS A 50 2.35 20.68 14.70
C LYS A 50 3.08 19.49 14.05
N GLU A 51 2.37 18.56 13.46
CA GLU A 51 2.96 17.40 12.78
C GLU A 51 3.61 17.73 11.42
N LEU A 52 3.16 18.79 10.76
CA LEU A 52 3.76 19.28 9.52
C LEU A 52 5.09 20.05 9.77
N ARG A 53 5.54 20.12 11.01
CA ARG A 53 6.78 20.81 11.43
C ARG A 53 8.07 20.09 11.02
N ARG A 54 8.01 18.87 10.55
CA ARG A 54 9.20 18.17 10.04
C ARG A 54 9.63 18.85 8.74
N ARG A 55 10.69 19.67 8.83
CA ARG A 55 11.38 20.15 7.63
C ARG A 55 11.86 18.91 6.88
N PRO A 56 11.53 18.72 5.61
CA PRO A 56 12.13 17.68 4.81
C PRO A 56 13.61 18.05 4.62
N ALA A 57 14.45 17.67 5.56
CA ALA A 57 15.89 17.73 5.38
C ALA A 57 16.22 16.62 4.40
N VAL A 58 16.55 16.97 3.16
CA VAL A 58 17.13 16.03 2.19
C VAL A 58 18.53 15.73 2.68
N ASP A 59 18.67 14.66 3.45
CA ASP A 59 19.95 14.18 3.89
C ASP A 59 20.59 13.35 2.75
N ARG A 60 21.51 13.96 2.03
CA ARG A 60 22.25 13.29 0.94
C ARG A 60 23.14 12.15 1.44
N THR A 61 23.43 12.09 2.74
CA THR A 61 24.22 11.01 3.35
C THR A 61 23.47 9.67 3.29
N VAL A 62 22.14 9.71 3.24
CA VAL A 62 21.26 8.54 3.09
C VAL A 62 21.61 7.72 1.82
N LEU A 63 22.02 8.39 0.74
CA LEU A 63 22.44 7.70 -0.50
C LEU A 63 23.76 6.93 -0.36
N ARG A 64 24.54 7.20 0.69
CA ARG A 64 25.79 6.47 1.00
C ARG A 64 25.56 5.30 1.98
N ASP A 65 24.39 5.20 2.58
CA ASP A 65 24.06 4.12 3.51
C ASP A 65 23.78 2.81 2.73
N PRO A 66 24.59 1.76 2.88
CA PRO A 66 24.40 0.48 2.18
C PRO A 66 23.09 -0.20 2.55
N ARG A 67 22.51 0.08 3.74
CA ARG A 67 21.22 -0.45 4.16
C ARG A 67 20.06 0.10 3.30
N VAL A 68 20.17 1.34 2.87
CA VAL A 68 19.17 1.97 1.98
C VAL A 68 19.17 1.26 0.64
N TRP A 69 20.33 1.01 0.06
CA TRP A 69 20.46 0.30 -1.21
C TRP A 69 20.01 -1.15 -1.10
N LEU A 70 20.28 -1.81 0.02
CA LEU A 70 19.75 -3.15 0.29
C LEU A 70 18.22 -3.16 0.33
N THR A 71 17.60 -2.18 0.99
CA THR A 71 16.13 -2.04 1.01
C THR A 71 15.56 -1.74 -0.37
N VAL A 72 16.23 -0.90 -1.16
CA VAL A 72 15.84 -0.63 -2.56
C VAL A 72 15.91 -1.92 -3.37
N ALA A 73 17.02 -2.66 -3.28
CA ALA A 73 17.18 -3.93 -3.98
C ALA A 73 16.10 -4.96 -3.58
N GLN A 74 15.80 -5.09 -2.28
CA GLN A 74 14.71 -5.95 -1.80
C GLN A 74 13.37 -5.58 -2.41
N ASN A 75 13.03 -4.28 -2.46
CA ASN A 75 11.78 -3.83 -3.05
C ASN A 75 11.74 -4.12 -4.55
N VAL A 76 12.80 -3.80 -5.30
CA VAL A 76 12.86 -4.05 -6.74
C VAL A 76 12.75 -5.55 -7.05
N VAL A 77 13.58 -6.38 -6.40
CA VAL A 77 13.53 -7.84 -6.59
C VAL A 77 12.18 -8.40 -6.17
N GLY A 78 11.64 -7.95 -5.03
CA GLY A 78 10.35 -8.39 -4.53
C GLY A 78 9.20 -8.08 -5.47
N VAL A 79 9.16 -6.87 -6.03
CA VAL A 79 8.15 -6.44 -7.00
C VAL A 79 8.23 -7.28 -8.28
N VAL A 80 9.44 -7.47 -8.83
CA VAL A 80 9.66 -8.25 -10.06
C VAL A 80 9.28 -9.71 -9.84
N VAL A 81 9.72 -10.32 -8.75
CA VAL A 81 9.45 -11.74 -8.45
C VAL A 81 7.96 -11.96 -8.16
N ALA A 82 7.35 -11.15 -7.27
CA ALA A 82 5.94 -11.31 -6.92
C ALA A 82 5.03 -11.02 -8.12
N GLY A 83 5.31 -9.96 -8.86
CA GLY A 83 4.54 -9.62 -10.06
C GLY A 83 4.71 -10.67 -11.15
N GLY A 84 5.94 -11.13 -11.40
CA GLY A 84 6.23 -12.19 -12.38
C GLY A 84 5.53 -13.50 -12.04
N ILE A 85 5.59 -13.95 -10.79
CA ILE A 85 4.89 -15.16 -10.34
C ILE A 85 3.37 -14.98 -10.47
N ALA A 86 2.81 -13.88 -9.97
CA ALA A 86 1.37 -13.64 -10.03
C ALA A 86 0.85 -13.61 -11.48
N LEU A 87 1.60 -13.01 -12.40
CA LEU A 87 1.27 -12.99 -13.83
C LEU A 87 1.38 -14.38 -14.46
N SER A 88 2.41 -15.17 -14.14
CA SER A 88 2.61 -16.50 -14.70
C SER A 88 1.52 -17.50 -14.23
N PHE A 89 0.97 -17.31 -13.05
CA PHE A 89 -0.18 -18.09 -12.56
C PHE A 89 -1.53 -17.58 -13.05
N GLY A 90 -1.56 -16.47 -13.80
CA GLY A 90 -2.80 -15.91 -14.33
C GLY A 90 -3.71 -15.28 -13.28
N PHE A 91 -3.17 -14.82 -12.15
CA PHE A 91 -3.97 -14.14 -11.13
C PHE A 91 -4.57 -12.84 -11.70
N GLY A 92 -5.87 -12.65 -11.45
CA GLY A 92 -6.62 -11.53 -12.01
C GLY A 92 -6.14 -10.14 -11.54
N HIS A 93 -5.45 -10.08 -10.41
CA HIS A 93 -5.08 -8.83 -9.75
C HIS A 93 -3.61 -8.83 -9.26
N ALA A 94 -2.67 -9.27 -10.10
CA ALA A 94 -1.25 -9.45 -9.78
C ALA A 94 -0.59 -8.29 -9.00
N TYR A 95 -1.10 -7.05 -9.14
CA TYR A 95 -0.63 -5.89 -8.40
C TYR A 95 -0.85 -6.00 -6.88
N TRP A 96 -1.79 -6.81 -6.39
CA TRP A 96 -1.96 -7.02 -4.96
C TRP A 96 -0.81 -7.81 -4.34
N ALA A 97 -0.22 -8.76 -5.08
CA ALA A 97 0.99 -9.44 -4.64
C ALA A 97 2.16 -8.44 -4.51
N VAL A 98 2.32 -7.57 -5.51
CA VAL A 98 3.33 -6.50 -5.49
C VAL A 98 3.15 -5.56 -4.29
N VAL A 99 1.93 -5.06 -4.07
CA VAL A 99 1.62 -4.20 -2.91
C VAL A 99 1.90 -4.92 -1.60
N SER A 100 1.66 -6.24 -1.54
CA SER A 100 1.89 -7.02 -0.33
C SER A 100 3.37 -7.17 -0.02
N VAL A 101 4.23 -7.36 -1.02
CA VAL A 101 5.70 -7.36 -0.84
C VAL A 101 6.17 -6.03 -0.28
N VAL A 102 5.84 -4.93 -0.95
CA VAL A 102 6.30 -3.58 -0.54
C VAL A 102 5.82 -3.22 0.87
N ALA A 103 4.60 -3.62 1.24
CA ALA A 103 4.06 -3.34 2.56
C ALA A 103 4.72 -4.15 3.69
N VAL A 104 5.32 -5.29 3.37
CA VAL A 104 6.02 -6.18 4.32
C VAL A 104 7.47 -5.75 4.51
N ILE A 105 8.14 -5.30 3.45
CA ILE A 105 9.54 -4.85 3.54
C ILE A 105 9.60 -3.57 4.38
N PRO A 106 10.33 -3.57 5.52
CA PRO A 106 10.40 -2.40 6.38
C PRO A 106 11.30 -1.32 5.77
N PRO A 107 11.15 -0.05 6.17
CA PRO A 107 12.19 0.96 5.94
C PRO A 107 13.55 0.49 6.49
N ALA A 108 14.64 0.95 5.90
CA ALA A 108 16.03 0.48 6.09
C ALA A 108 16.51 0.36 7.58
N ARG A 109 15.80 0.91 8.54
CA ARG A 109 16.14 0.90 9.98
C ARG A 109 15.07 0.31 10.88
N ALA A 110 14.05 -0.37 10.35
CA ALA A 110 12.94 -0.88 11.14
C ALA A 110 13.01 -2.40 11.38
N ALA A 111 12.92 -2.81 12.64
CA ALA A 111 13.11 -4.20 13.08
C ALA A 111 11.88 -5.14 12.91
N HIS A 112 10.71 -4.63 12.47
CA HIS A 112 9.41 -5.30 12.69
C HIS A 112 8.77 -5.97 11.47
N SER A 113 9.53 -6.55 10.55
CA SER A 113 8.97 -7.10 9.29
C SER A 113 8.10 -8.34 9.44
N ILE A 114 8.45 -9.27 10.35
CA ILE A 114 7.65 -10.49 10.57
C ILE A 114 6.28 -10.14 11.17
N SER A 115 6.25 -9.27 12.17
CA SER A 115 5.00 -8.79 12.76
C SER A 115 4.11 -8.08 11.72
N ARG A 116 4.69 -7.26 10.84
CA ARG A 116 3.94 -6.60 9.76
C ARG A 116 3.37 -7.61 8.76
N SER A 117 4.11 -8.67 8.44
CA SER A 117 3.64 -9.73 7.56
C SER A 117 2.45 -10.48 8.16
N LEU A 118 2.54 -10.84 9.43
CA LEU A 118 1.44 -11.49 10.15
C LEU A 118 0.22 -10.57 10.22
N HIS A 119 0.39 -9.30 10.61
CA HIS A 119 -0.68 -8.33 10.61
C HIS A 119 -1.32 -8.17 9.22
N ARG A 120 -0.50 -8.22 8.14
CA ARG A 120 -1.00 -8.14 6.78
C ARG A 120 -1.85 -9.35 6.42
N ILE A 121 -1.40 -10.56 6.71
CA ILE A 121 -2.13 -11.79 6.42
C ILE A 121 -3.45 -11.82 7.22
N PHE A 122 -3.36 -11.72 8.54
CA PHE A 122 -4.54 -11.80 9.41
C PHE A 122 -5.52 -10.64 9.19
N GLY A 123 -5.01 -9.40 9.02
CA GLY A 123 -5.84 -8.24 8.72
C GLY A 123 -6.55 -8.35 7.37
N THR A 124 -5.89 -8.94 6.36
CA THR A 124 -6.52 -9.21 5.06
C THR A 124 -7.58 -10.30 5.17
N ILE A 125 -7.32 -11.40 5.88
CA ILE A 125 -8.32 -12.47 6.10
C ILE A 125 -9.55 -11.90 6.82
N ALA A 126 -9.35 -11.17 7.90
CA ALA A 126 -10.46 -10.52 8.62
C ALA A 126 -11.22 -9.52 7.71
N GLY A 127 -10.50 -8.74 6.92
CA GLY A 127 -11.10 -7.82 5.95
C GLY A 127 -11.88 -8.51 4.84
N VAL A 128 -11.44 -9.69 4.40
CA VAL A 128 -12.16 -10.53 3.45
C VAL A 128 -13.49 -11.01 4.03
N VAL A 129 -13.50 -11.44 5.29
CA VAL A 129 -14.74 -11.84 5.99
C VAL A 129 -15.72 -10.67 6.06
N VAL A 130 -15.22 -9.48 6.41
CA VAL A 130 -16.03 -8.24 6.40
C VAL A 130 -16.56 -7.95 5.00
N THR A 131 -15.74 -8.08 3.96
CA THR A 131 -16.15 -7.88 2.57
C THR A 131 -17.24 -8.85 2.15
N ALA A 132 -17.09 -10.12 2.49
CA ALA A 132 -18.12 -11.14 2.19
C ALA A 132 -19.45 -10.77 2.82
N GLY A 133 -19.48 -10.35 4.09
CA GLY A 133 -20.69 -9.89 4.76
C GLY A 133 -21.30 -8.64 4.13
N LEU A 134 -20.49 -7.70 3.69
CA LEU A 134 -20.95 -6.43 3.10
C LEU A 134 -21.48 -6.59 1.65
N LEU A 135 -20.87 -7.46 0.85
CA LEU A 135 -21.19 -7.63 -0.56
C LEU A 135 -22.06 -8.86 -0.86
N PHE A 136 -22.34 -9.71 0.14
CA PHE A 136 -23.10 -10.95 -0.03
C PHE A 136 -24.49 -10.76 -0.68
N TRP A 137 -25.17 -9.68 -0.36
CA TRP A 137 -26.52 -9.33 -0.84
C TRP A 137 -26.53 -8.50 -2.13
N SER A 138 -25.39 -8.33 -2.79
CA SER A 138 -25.27 -7.53 -4.02
C SER A 138 -25.83 -6.11 -3.85
N PRO A 139 -25.30 -5.30 -2.92
CA PRO A 139 -25.85 -3.98 -2.61
C PRO A 139 -25.78 -3.04 -3.83
N PRO A 140 -26.69 -2.06 -3.93
CA PRO A 140 -26.64 -1.08 -5.00
C PRO A 140 -25.36 -0.25 -4.93
N ALA A 141 -24.91 0.28 -6.07
CA ALA A 141 -23.62 1.01 -6.20
C ALA A 141 -23.45 2.13 -5.15
N LEU A 142 -24.52 2.84 -4.80
CA LEU A 142 -24.46 3.89 -3.78
C LEU A 142 -24.05 3.34 -2.40
N VAL A 143 -24.56 2.18 -2.01
CA VAL A 143 -24.20 1.53 -0.74
C VAL A 143 -22.73 1.11 -0.78
N VAL A 144 -22.27 0.55 -1.91
CA VAL A 144 -20.85 0.18 -2.08
C VAL A 144 -19.94 1.40 -1.97
N ILE A 145 -20.33 2.53 -2.55
CA ILE A 145 -19.60 3.80 -2.44
C ILE A 145 -19.54 4.27 -0.98
N LEU A 146 -20.65 4.21 -0.25
CA LEU A 146 -20.67 4.56 1.18
C LEU A 146 -19.76 3.64 2.01
N VAL A 147 -19.75 2.34 1.72
CA VAL A 147 -18.82 1.38 2.35
C VAL A 147 -17.39 1.78 2.09
N ILE A 148 -17.03 2.13 0.84
CA ILE A 148 -15.68 2.59 0.50
C ILE A 148 -15.30 3.81 1.34
N VAL A 149 -16.16 4.83 1.42
CA VAL A 149 -15.90 6.07 2.17
C VAL A 149 -15.69 5.78 3.67
N VAL A 150 -16.57 4.98 4.27
CA VAL A 150 -16.47 4.62 5.70
C VAL A 150 -15.19 3.80 5.95
N CYS A 151 -14.92 2.81 5.11
CA CYS A 151 -13.71 2.00 5.24
C CYS A 151 -12.44 2.83 5.06
N GLN A 152 -12.42 3.78 4.10
CA GLN A 152 -11.29 4.71 3.92
C GLN A 152 -11.08 5.56 5.18
N PHE A 153 -12.14 6.14 5.73
CA PHE A 153 -12.03 6.93 6.95
C PHE A 153 -11.49 6.13 8.13
N CYS A 154 -12.03 4.92 8.35
CA CYS A 154 -11.55 4.03 9.41
C CYS A 154 -10.08 3.60 9.20
N ALA A 155 -9.70 3.30 7.96
CA ALA A 155 -8.34 2.93 7.61
C ALA A 155 -7.35 4.05 7.92
N GLU A 156 -7.64 5.30 7.54
CA GLU A 156 -6.81 6.46 7.81
C GLU A 156 -6.65 6.73 9.31
N MET A 157 -7.71 6.56 10.09
CA MET A 157 -7.68 6.71 11.54
C MET A 157 -6.81 5.65 12.23
N LEU A 158 -6.77 4.43 11.68
CA LEU A 158 -6.11 3.28 12.31
C LEU A 158 -4.69 3.03 11.81
N VAL A 159 -4.35 3.41 10.57
CA VAL A 159 -3.07 3.06 9.94
C VAL A 159 -1.85 3.55 10.73
N GLY A 160 -1.97 4.70 11.36
CA GLY A 160 -0.90 5.28 12.19
C GLY A 160 -0.75 4.64 13.57
N ARG A 161 -1.77 3.91 14.06
CA ARG A 161 -1.79 3.31 15.40
C ARG A 161 -1.65 1.79 15.37
N HIS A 162 -2.48 1.12 14.57
CA HIS A 162 -2.57 -0.34 14.49
C HIS A 162 -2.70 -0.78 13.04
N TYR A 163 -1.59 -1.12 12.40
CA TYR A 163 -1.55 -1.51 10.99
C TYR A 163 -2.46 -2.71 10.67
N GLY A 164 -2.51 -3.73 11.53
CA GLY A 164 -3.38 -4.90 11.34
C GLY A 164 -4.86 -4.54 11.33
N SER A 165 -5.29 -3.66 12.25
CA SER A 165 -6.68 -3.19 12.30
C SER A 165 -7.04 -2.33 11.08
N ALA A 166 -6.11 -1.51 10.58
CA ALA A 166 -6.33 -0.75 9.36
C ALA A 166 -6.60 -1.65 8.15
N LEU A 167 -5.93 -2.81 8.07
CA LEU A 167 -6.09 -3.77 6.98
C LEU A 167 -7.48 -4.40 6.91
N VAL A 168 -8.16 -4.52 8.06
CA VAL A 168 -9.56 -4.98 8.13
C VAL A 168 -10.49 -4.06 7.34
N PHE A 169 -10.15 -2.76 7.24
CA PHE A 169 -10.92 -1.77 6.48
C PHE A 169 -10.34 -1.53 5.08
N ILE A 170 -9.02 -1.58 4.92
CA ILE A 170 -8.36 -1.43 3.61
C ILE A 170 -8.79 -2.55 2.65
N THR A 171 -8.97 -3.77 3.14
CA THR A 171 -9.34 -4.92 2.30
C THR A 171 -10.76 -4.80 1.73
N PRO A 172 -11.83 -4.53 2.54
CA PRO A 172 -13.17 -4.28 1.99
C PRO A 172 -13.21 -3.11 1.02
N MET A 173 -12.51 -2.02 1.34
CA MET A 173 -12.41 -0.86 0.46
C MET A 173 -11.80 -1.26 -0.90
N ALA A 174 -10.68 -1.98 -0.91
CA ALA A 174 -10.01 -2.38 -2.14
C ALA A 174 -10.87 -3.34 -2.99
N LEU A 175 -11.53 -4.31 -2.34
CA LEU A 175 -12.42 -5.27 -3.01
C LEU A 175 -13.69 -4.60 -3.52
N ALA A 176 -14.27 -3.66 -2.78
CA ALA A 176 -15.43 -2.89 -3.21
C ALA A 176 -15.11 -2.01 -4.43
N VAL A 177 -13.92 -1.37 -4.45
CA VAL A 177 -13.44 -0.61 -5.62
C VAL A 177 -13.24 -1.53 -6.82
N SER A 178 -12.65 -2.71 -6.62
CA SER A 178 -12.46 -3.69 -7.69
C SER A 178 -13.80 -4.19 -8.24
N HIS A 179 -14.76 -4.46 -7.36
CA HIS A 179 -16.10 -4.91 -7.73
C HIS A 179 -16.87 -3.86 -8.55
N LEU A 180 -16.76 -2.58 -8.20
CA LEU A 180 -17.37 -1.49 -8.97
C LEU A 180 -16.68 -1.26 -10.32
N ALA A 181 -15.35 -1.43 -10.37
CA ALA A 181 -14.58 -1.18 -11.59
C ALA A 181 -14.71 -2.31 -12.61
N SER A 182 -14.79 -3.55 -12.15
CA SER A 182 -14.93 -4.74 -12.97
C SER A 182 -15.75 -5.78 -12.19
N PRO A 183 -17.06 -5.87 -12.45
CA PRO A 183 -17.91 -6.84 -11.78
C PRO A 183 -17.40 -8.27 -12.04
N ALA A 184 -16.88 -8.90 -11.01
CA ALA A 184 -16.43 -10.29 -11.02
C ALA A 184 -17.13 -11.04 -9.87
N PRO A 185 -17.26 -12.38 -9.98
CA PRO A 185 -17.80 -13.19 -8.86
C PRO A 185 -17.01 -12.90 -7.58
N LEU A 186 -17.73 -12.64 -6.48
CA LEU A 186 -17.12 -12.30 -5.19
C LEU A 186 -16.10 -13.36 -4.74
N GLY A 187 -16.36 -14.65 -4.98
CA GLY A 187 -15.44 -15.72 -4.65
C GLY A 187 -14.10 -15.64 -5.36
N ALA A 188 -14.08 -15.22 -6.63
CA ALA A 188 -12.83 -15.02 -7.38
C ALA A 188 -12.04 -13.83 -6.82
N LEU A 189 -12.69 -12.68 -6.60
CA LEU A 189 -12.06 -11.50 -6.01
C LEU A 189 -11.46 -11.78 -4.63
N VAL A 190 -12.19 -12.51 -3.79
CA VAL A 190 -11.75 -12.89 -2.45
C VAL A 190 -10.59 -13.87 -2.53
N GLY A 191 -10.70 -14.90 -3.38
CA GLY A 191 -9.64 -15.89 -3.58
C GLY A 191 -8.34 -15.27 -4.05
N ASP A 192 -8.39 -14.45 -5.11
CA ASP A 192 -7.24 -13.72 -5.63
C ASP A 192 -6.61 -12.85 -4.54
N ARG A 193 -7.44 -12.12 -3.78
CA ARG A 193 -6.94 -11.24 -2.71
C ARG A 193 -6.16 -11.99 -1.63
N VAL A 194 -6.65 -13.14 -1.20
CA VAL A 194 -5.99 -13.96 -0.17
C VAL A 194 -4.69 -14.56 -0.73
N LEU A 195 -4.77 -15.20 -1.90
CA LEU A 195 -3.62 -15.87 -2.52
C LEU A 195 -2.49 -14.88 -2.82
N GLU A 196 -2.80 -13.75 -3.42
CA GLU A 196 -1.82 -12.73 -3.78
C GLU A 196 -1.23 -12.04 -2.52
N THR A 197 -2.03 -11.88 -1.45
CA THR A 197 -1.52 -11.36 -0.18
C THR A 197 -0.56 -12.35 0.47
N VAL A 198 -0.89 -13.64 0.48
CA VAL A 198 -0.03 -14.69 1.05
C VAL A 198 1.26 -14.82 0.23
N LEU A 199 1.15 -14.82 -1.10
CA LEU A 199 2.30 -14.87 -2.01
C LEU A 199 3.23 -13.68 -1.77
N GLY A 200 2.70 -12.46 -1.82
CA GLY A 200 3.49 -11.26 -1.65
C GLY A 200 4.10 -11.15 -0.25
N ALA A 201 3.34 -11.49 0.81
CA ALA A 201 3.85 -11.48 2.17
C ALA A 201 4.94 -12.55 2.37
N GLY A 202 4.78 -13.75 1.80
CA GLY A 202 5.77 -14.83 1.83
C GLY A 202 7.09 -14.41 1.17
N ILE A 203 7.02 -13.85 -0.05
CA ILE A 203 8.19 -13.33 -0.76
C ILE A 203 8.87 -12.21 0.06
N GLY A 204 8.08 -11.29 0.60
CA GLY A 204 8.59 -10.22 1.45
C GLY A 204 9.34 -10.76 2.69
N ILE A 205 8.81 -11.78 3.37
CA ILE A 205 9.48 -12.42 4.51
C ILE A 205 10.82 -13.03 4.07
N VAL A 206 10.85 -13.79 2.98
CA VAL A 206 12.08 -14.42 2.48
C VAL A 206 13.14 -13.37 2.18
N LEU A 207 12.78 -12.30 1.48
CA LEU A 207 13.71 -11.23 1.14
C LEU A 207 14.25 -10.50 2.39
N VAL A 208 13.41 -10.30 3.39
CA VAL A 208 13.84 -9.70 4.67
C VAL A 208 14.80 -10.62 5.42
N LEU A 209 14.54 -11.92 5.44
CA LEU A 209 15.45 -12.88 6.10
C LEU A 209 16.80 -12.95 5.37
N LEU A 210 16.80 -12.96 4.03
CA LEU A 210 18.02 -12.92 3.22
C LEU A 210 18.83 -11.63 3.47
N ALA A 211 18.15 -10.49 3.50
CA ALA A 211 18.84 -9.22 3.78
C ALA A 211 19.45 -9.17 5.17
N ARG A 212 18.76 -9.69 6.20
CA ARG A 212 19.31 -9.83 7.54
C ARG A 212 20.56 -10.72 7.58
N GLY A 213 20.57 -11.79 6.77
CA GLY A 213 21.75 -12.62 6.60
C GLY A 213 22.94 -11.84 6.02
N ILE A 214 22.68 -11.03 4.97
CA ILE A 214 23.68 -10.18 4.34
C ILE A 214 24.18 -9.10 5.32
N GLU A 215 23.29 -8.46 6.06
CA GLU A 215 23.66 -7.44 7.06
C GLU A 215 24.56 -8.01 8.15
N ARG A 216 24.25 -9.21 8.67
CA ARG A 216 25.10 -9.92 9.64
C ARG A 216 26.46 -10.28 9.06
N ALA A 217 26.50 -10.82 7.84
CA ALA A 217 27.73 -11.22 7.19
C ALA A 217 28.66 -10.03 6.88
N ARG A 218 28.09 -8.84 6.67
CA ARG A 218 28.84 -7.60 6.41
C ARG A 218 29.11 -6.77 7.66
N GLY A 219 28.77 -7.25 8.86
CA GLY A 219 28.93 -6.49 10.10
C GLY A 219 28.07 -5.23 10.19
N LEU A 220 26.99 -5.14 9.40
CA LEU A 220 26.07 -4.03 9.36
C LEU A 220 24.93 -4.20 10.38
N ALA A 221 24.80 -5.36 11.01
CA ALA A 221 23.81 -5.62 12.05
C ALA A 221 24.20 -4.80 13.32
N ALA A 222 23.33 -3.87 13.73
CA ALA A 222 23.42 -3.17 15.01
C ALA A 222 22.56 -3.87 16.02
#